data_ba226e04e3562247d7164af03200cc82
#
_entry.id   ba226e04e3562247d7164af03200cc82
#
_cell.length_a   1.000
_cell.length_b   1.000
_cell.length_c   1.000
_cell.angle_alpha   90.00
_cell.angle_beta   90.00
_cell.angle_gamma   90.00
#
_symmetry.space_group_name_H-M   'P 1'
#
loop_
_entity.id
_entity.type
_entity.pdbx_description
1 polymer ?
#
loop_
_entity_poly.entity_id
_entity_poly.type
_entity_poly.pdbx_seq_one_letter_code
_entity_poly.pdbx_strand_id
1 'polypeptide(L)'
;MTGYFDAIPPLPLDPHAEGPAFCHYDPDELVMGKRLEDHLRFAVAYWHSFGWEGGDPFGGRTFDRPWFPADTMELAEQRVEAAFDFFRILGAPFFCFHDHDVRPEGASLAESRDRLNRIADLMEPRMADGGPRLLWGTANLFTNRRYMAGAATNPDPDVFAYAAATVRDCLDVTHRLGGANYVLWGGREGYETLLNTDLGRELDQMGRFLSMVVDHKHKIGFPGTILIEPKPQEPTKHQYDFDVATVYGFLSRHGLEKEVKVNIEQGHAVLAGHSFEHEIALANALGIFGSIDMNRNDPQSGWDTDQFPNNVPEVALAYYEILKGGGFTTGGTNFDAKVRRQSLDPLDLVMAHAGAMDVCARGLKAAARMLEDDRLEAARRDRYAGWQRPEAQAMLAKDATLDAIADRALAAGLDPQPVSGRQEILENLVNRYV
;
A
#
# COMPACT_ATOMS: atom_id res chain seq x y z
N MET A 1 -20.31 2.07 29.66
CA MET A 1 -20.83 2.80 28.45
C MET A 1 -20.92 1.76 27.35
N THR A 2 -21.97 1.74 26.55
CA THR A 2 -22.08 0.89 25.36
C THR A 2 -21.02 1.34 24.37
N GLY A 3 -20.26 0.39 23.78
CA GLY A 3 -19.24 0.69 22.76
C GLY A 3 -19.89 1.30 21.51
N TYR A 4 -19.09 2.01 20.71
CA TYR A 4 -19.59 2.73 19.53
C TYR A 4 -20.19 1.80 18.47
N PHE A 5 -19.70 0.57 18.39
CA PHE A 5 -20.11 -0.45 17.42
C PHE A 5 -20.98 -1.57 18.04
N ASP A 6 -21.33 -1.52 19.32
CA ASP A 6 -22.03 -2.60 20.04
C ASP A 6 -23.35 -3.05 19.40
N ALA A 7 -24.02 -2.17 18.66
CA ALA A 7 -25.28 -2.50 17.98
C ALA A 7 -25.08 -3.32 16.69
N ILE A 8 -23.82 -3.50 16.23
CA ILE A 8 -23.53 -4.18 14.97
C ILE A 8 -22.90 -5.54 15.28
N PRO A 9 -23.57 -6.66 14.94
CA PRO A 9 -22.99 -7.99 15.14
C PRO A 9 -21.86 -8.25 14.13
N PRO A 10 -21.00 -9.26 14.38
CA PRO A 10 -20.07 -9.77 13.37
C PRO A 10 -20.80 -10.10 12.08
N LEU A 11 -20.21 -9.71 10.95
CA LEU A 11 -20.83 -9.88 9.64
C LEU A 11 -20.86 -11.35 9.20
N PRO A 12 -22.02 -11.92 8.88
CA PRO A 12 -22.12 -13.24 8.25
C PRO A 12 -21.79 -13.16 6.77
N LEU A 13 -21.47 -14.31 6.17
CA LEU A 13 -21.54 -14.49 4.72
C LEU A 13 -22.97 -14.86 4.34
N ASP A 14 -23.65 -13.99 3.61
CA ASP A 14 -24.99 -14.25 3.06
C ASP A 14 -25.18 -13.46 1.75
N PRO A 15 -25.03 -14.12 0.59
CA PRO A 15 -25.20 -13.48 -0.73
C PRO A 15 -26.59 -12.89 -0.99
N HIS A 16 -27.56 -13.23 -0.15
CA HIS A 16 -28.96 -12.81 -0.31
C HIS A 16 -29.46 -11.93 0.84
N ALA A 17 -28.56 -11.53 1.75
CA ALA A 17 -28.93 -10.71 2.90
C ALA A 17 -29.51 -9.35 2.46
N GLU A 18 -30.60 -8.93 3.10
CA GLU A 18 -31.11 -7.57 3.01
C GLU A 18 -30.44 -6.63 4.04
N GLY A 19 -29.66 -7.18 4.96
CA GLY A 19 -28.96 -6.49 6.04
C GLY A 19 -27.44 -6.58 5.90
N PRO A 20 -26.68 -6.17 6.95
CA PRO A 20 -25.23 -6.20 6.95
C PRO A 20 -24.67 -7.62 6.84
N ALA A 21 -23.97 -7.91 5.74
CA ALA A 21 -23.33 -9.20 5.45
C ALA A 21 -22.24 -9.04 4.38
N PHE A 22 -21.34 -10.01 4.31
CA PHE A 22 -20.53 -10.23 3.13
C PHE A 22 -21.35 -10.97 2.06
N CYS A 23 -21.22 -10.56 0.81
CA CYS A 23 -21.88 -11.24 -0.32
C CYS A 23 -20.94 -12.21 -1.06
N HIS A 24 -19.63 -11.99 -0.99
CA HIS A 24 -18.63 -12.70 -1.80
C HIS A 24 -17.36 -13.10 -1.04
N TYR A 25 -17.10 -12.50 0.10
CA TYR A 25 -15.91 -12.79 0.88
C TYR A 25 -16.20 -13.91 1.89
N ASP A 26 -15.63 -15.08 1.62
CA ASP A 26 -15.51 -16.21 2.57
C ASP A 26 -14.02 -16.37 2.90
N PRO A 27 -13.57 -16.10 4.14
CA PRO A 27 -12.16 -16.22 4.51
C PRO A 27 -11.59 -17.62 4.30
N ASP A 28 -12.41 -18.66 4.38
CA ASP A 28 -12.02 -20.07 4.31
C ASP A 28 -12.13 -20.66 2.90
N GLU A 29 -12.75 -19.95 1.95
CA GLU A 29 -12.83 -20.38 0.55
C GLU A 29 -11.42 -20.62 -0.03
N LEU A 30 -11.22 -21.76 -0.66
CA LEU A 30 -9.94 -22.10 -1.29
C LEU A 30 -9.89 -21.60 -2.73
N VAL A 31 -8.91 -20.78 -3.03
CA VAL A 31 -8.59 -20.29 -4.37
C VAL A 31 -7.16 -20.70 -4.69
N MET A 32 -6.92 -21.40 -5.80
CA MET A 32 -5.60 -21.93 -6.17
C MET A 32 -4.90 -22.69 -5.01
N GLY A 33 -5.69 -23.40 -4.18
CA GLY A 33 -5.20 -24.24 -3.08
C GLY A 33 -4.81 -23.48 -1.79
N LYS A 34 -5.09 -22.17 -1.70
CA LYS A 34 -4.81 -21.32 -0.54
C LYS A 34 -6.09 -20.61 -0.10
N ARG A 35 -6.28 -20.40 1.22
CA ARG A 35 -7.46 -19.68 1.75
C ARG A 35 -7.52 -18.26 1.20
N LEU A 36 -8.73 -17.77 0.94
CA LEU A 36 -8.96 -16.41 0.45
C LEU A 36 -8.39 -15.36 1.41
N GLU A 37 -8.55 -15.55 2.72
CA GLU A 37 -7.94 -14.69 3.74
C GLU A 37 -6.41 -14.61 3.61
N ASP A 38 -5.76 -15.75 3.36
CA ASP A 38 -4.30 -15.80 3.25
C ASP A 38 -3.78 -15.18 1.95
N HIS A 39 -4.59 -15.19 0.89
CA HIS A 39 -4.28 -14.45 -0.34
C HIS A 39 -4.41 -12.94 -0.14
N LEU A 40 -5.53 -12.49 0.42
CA LEU A 40 -5.92 -11.08 0.48
C LEU A 40 -5.24 -10.33 1.62
N ARG A 41 -5.09 -10.98 2.80
CA ARG A 41 -4.44 -10.41 3.98
C ARG A 41 -4.95 -8.99 4.28
N PHE A 42 -6.28 -8.83 4.38
CA PHE A 42 -6.93 -7.55 4.57
C PHE A 42 -6.48 -6.84 5.83
N ALA A 43 -6.17 -5.56 5.71
CA ALA A 43 -5.88 -4.67 6.82
C ALA A 43 -6.81 -3.44 6.81
N VAL A 44 -7.11 -2.94 8.00
CA VAL A 44 -7.86 -1.70 8.20
C VAL A 44 -6.89 -0.56 8.50
N ALA A 45 -6.98 0.52 7.75
CA ALA A 45 -6.23 1.75 7.98
C ALA A 45 -6.80 2.50 9.19
N TYR A 46 -5.98 2.65 10.24
CA TYR A 46 -6.42 3.27 11.50
C TYR A 46 -6.78 4.74 11.33
N TRP A 47 -5.96 5.50 10.57
CA TRP A 47 -6.12 6.95 10.35
C TRP A 47 -7.44 7.30 9.68
N HIS A 48 -7.80 6.63 8.62
CA HIS A 48 -9.04 6.88 7.90
C HIS A 48 -10.27 6.36 8.64
N SER A 49 -10.15 5.17 9.25
CA SER A 49 -11.29 4.53 9.90
C SER A 49 -11.64 5.17 11.25
N PHE A 50 -10.65 5.61 12.02
CA PHE A 50 -10.86 6.09 13.40
C PHE A 50 -10.31 7.49 13.66
N GLY A 51 -9.36 7.98 12.85
CA GLY A 51 -8.73 9.29 13.01
C GLY A 51 -9.37 10.40 12.18
N TRP A 52 -9.89 10.08 10.98
CA TRP A 52 -10.50 11.10 10.12
C TRP A 52 -11.85 11.59 10.65
N GLU A 53 -11.98 12.91 10.74
CA GLU A 53 -13.15 13.58 11.34
C GLU A 53 -14.23 13.99 10.32
N GLY A 54 -14.07 13.64 9.04
CA GLY A 54 -14.98 14.03 7.96
C GLY A 54 -14.68 15.41 7.37
N GLY A 55 -13.53 16.01 7.69
CA GLY A 55 -13.10 17.29 7.13
C GLY A 55 -12.54 17.14 5.71
N ASP A 56 -12.57 18.24 4.95
CA ASP A 56 -11.92 18.40 3.65
C ASP A 56 -11.36 19.84 3.53
N PRO A 57 -10.67 20.23 2.44
CA PRO A 57 -10.15 21.59 2.28
C PRO A 57 -11.21 22.70 2.35
N PHE A 58 -12.49 22.36 2.22
CA PHE A 58 -13.62 23.29 2.15
C PHE A 58 -14.52 23.27 3.39
N GLY A 59 -14.36 22.30 4.29
CA GLY A 59 -15.18 22.21 5.48
C GLY A 59 -14.60 21.34 6.60
N GLY A 60 -14.91 21.69 7.85
CA GLY A 60 -14.43 20.99 9.04
C GLY A 60 -15.17 19.68 9.33
N ARG A 61 -15.02 19.24 10.57
CA ARG A 61 -15.55 17.97 11.11
C ARG A 61 -17.04 17.78 10.84
N THR A 62 -17.41 16.56 10.42
CA THR A 62 -18.81 16.13 10.30
C THR A 62 -19.16 14.93 11.18
N PHE A 63 -18.16 14.19 11.69
CA PHE A 63 -18.37 13.00 12.52
C PHE A 63 -18.40 13.32 14.02
N ASP A 64 -19.40 12.82 14.73
CA ASP A 64 -19.50 12.84 16.18
C ASP A 64 -19.16 11.46 16.74
N ARG A 65 -17.87 11.22 16.97
CA ARG A 65 -17.37 9.98 17.56
C ARG A 65 -16.91 10.21 18.99
N PRO A 66 -17.13 9.27 19.94
CA PRO A 66 -16.84 9.48 21.36
C PRO A 66 -15.39 9.85 21.67
N TRP A 67 -14.44 9.44 20.83
CA TRP A 67 -13.02 9.67 21.02
C TRP A 67 -12.48 10.94 20.37
N PHE A 68 -13.31 11.73 19.71
CA PHE A 68 -12.84 12.99 19.11
C PHE A 68 -12.87 14.14 20.13
N PRO A 69 -11.82 15.01 20.11
CA PRO A 69 -10.75 15.15 19.09
C PRO A 69 -9.54 14.25 19.29
N ALA A 70 -9.52 13.29 20.20
CA ALA A 70 -8.43 12.35 20.48
C ALA A 70 -7.09 13.01 20.86
N ASP A 71 -7.17 14.16 21.54
CA ASP A 71 -6.04 14.98 21.98
C ASP A 71 -5.53 14.61 23.39
N THR A 72 -6.18 13.67 24.07
CA THR A 72 -5.75 13.10 25.35
C THR A 72 -5.49 11.60 25.25
N MET A 73 -4.71 11.05 26.19
CA MET A 73 -4.43 9.62 26.23
C MET A 73 -5.70 8.80 26.48
N GLU A 74 -6.62 9.30 27.30
CA GLU A 74 -7.89 8.61 27.59
C GLU A 74 -8.76 8.47 26.32
N LEU A 75 -8.82 9.50 25.48
CA LEU A 75 -9.53 9.46 24.21
C LEU A 75 -8.83 8.57 23.20
N ALA A 76 -7.49 8.56 23.18
CA ALA A 76 -6.71 7.66 22.35
C ALA A 76 -6.94 6.19 22.74
N GLU A 77 -6.96 5.87 24.03
CA GLU A 77 -7.27 4.52 24.53
C GLU A 77 -8.70 4.09 24.18
N GLN A 78 -9.68 4.98 24.34
CA GLN A 78 -11.05 4.72 23.92
C GLN A 78 -11.16 4.45 22.41
N ARG A 79 -10.36 5.13 21.59
CA ARG A 79 -10.28 4.91 20.15
C ARG A 79 -9.71 3.52 19.82
N VAL A 80 -8.69 3.07 20.56
CA VAL A 80 -8.14 1.71 20.41
C VAL A 80 -9.21 0.65 20.72
N GLU A 81 -9.99 0.81 21.79
CA GLU A 81 -11.08 -0.13 22.10
C GLU A 81 -12.08 -0.22 20.94
N ALA A 82 -12.53 0.92 20.44
CA ALA A 82 -13.47 0.96 19.32
C ALA A 82 -12.87 0.33 18.04
N ALA A 83 -11.58 0.51 17.78
CA ALA A 83 -10.90 -0.08 16.64
C ALA A 83 -10.87 -1.61 16.71
N PHE A 84 -10.54 -2.18 17.88
CA PHE A 84 -10.51 -3.64 18.04
C PHE A 84 -11.91 -4.27 18.00
N ASP A 85 -12.95 -3.58 18.49
CA ASP A 85 -14.35 -4.00 18.29
C ASP A 85 -14.69 -4.03 16.79
N PHE A 86 -14.29 -3.01 16.04
CA PHE A 86 -14.51 -2.93 14.61
C PHE A 86 -13.80 -4.06 13.84
N PHE A 87 -12.54 -4.34 14.16
CA PHE A 87 -11.79 -5.44 13.52
C PHE A 87 -12.48 -6.79 13.75
N ARG A 88 -13.02 -7.02 14.95
CA ARG A 88 -13.78 -8.22 15.29
C ARG A 88 -15.08 -8.33 14.48
N ILE A 89 -15.79 -7.22 14.27
CA ILE A 89 -17.05 -7.20 13.48
C ILE A 89 -16.79 -7.59 12.03
N LEU A 90 -15.70 -7.08 11.44
CA LEU A 90 -15.28 -7.40 10.07
C LEU A 90 -14.58 -8.75 9.94
N GLY A 91 -14.08 -9.34 11.04
CA GLY A 91 -13.13 -10.44 10.93
C GLY A 91 -11.85 -10.04 10.21
N ALA A 92 -11.43 -8.77 10.30
CA ALA A 92 -10.24 -8.27 9.62
C ALA A 92 -8.96 -8.84 10.27
N PRO A 93 -8.12 -9.60 9.53
CA PRO A 93 -6.96 -10.27 10.11
C PRO A 93 -5.78 -9.33 10.42
N PHE A 94 -5.79 -8.12 9.87
CA PHE A 94 -4.72 -7.15 10.06
C PHE A 94 -5.24 -5.71 10.21
N PHE A 95 -4.36 -4.85 10.73
CA PHE A 95 -4.53 -3.39 10.76
C PHE A 95 -3.20 -2.68 10.51
N CYS A 96 -3.26 -1.38 10.20
CA CYS A 96 -2.12 -0.50 10.00
C CYS A 96 -2.31 0.80 10.77
N PHE A 97 -1.23 1.44 11.23
CA PHE A 97 -1.30 2.73 11.91
C PHE A 97 -0.06 3.61 11.69
N HIS A 98 -0.25 4.93 11.79
CA HIS A 98 0.82 5.87 12.09
C HIS A 98 0.88 6.10 13.62
N ASP A 99 2.07 6.34 14.15
CA ASP A 99 2.25 6.62 15.58
C ASP A 99 1.34 7.76 16.09
N HIS A 100 1.13 8.78 15.26
CA HIS A 100 0.28 9.93 15.57
C HIS A 100 -1.21 9.58 15.65
N ASP A 101 -1.67 8.57 14.91
CA ASP A 101 -3.07 8.17 14.89
C ASP A 101 -3.50 7.50 16.20
N VAL A 102 -2.57 6.78 16.82
CA VAL A 102 -2.87 5.95 17.98
C VAL A 102 -2.63 6.67 19.30
N ARG A 103 -1.86 7.77 19.28
CA ARG A 103 -1.57 8.58 20.50
C ARG A 103 -1.44 10.07 20.18
N PRO A 104 -1.80 10.99 21.09
CA PRO A 104 -1.45 12.40 20.97
C PRO A 104 0.07 12.59 21.13
N GLU A 105 0.64 13.57 20.43
CA GLU A 105 2.04 13.96 20.60
C GLU A 105 2.30 14.46 22.03
N GLY A 106 3.41 14.06 22.62
CA GLY A 106 3.85 14.55 23.92
C GLY A 106 4.56 15.91 23.84
N ALA A 107 4.79 16.53 24.99
CA ALA A 107 5.56 17.77 25.08
C ALA A 107 7.07 17.56 24.75
N SER A 108 7.52 16.32 24.68
CA SER A 108 8.88 15.93 24.32
C SER A 108 8.90 14.60 23.55
N LEU A 109 10.03 14.31 22.88
CA LEU A 109 10.26 12.99 22.25
C LEU A 109 10.12 11.83 23.27
N ALA A 110 10.65 12.01 24.48
CA ALA A 110 10.55 10.99 25.53
C ALA A 110 9.09 10.72 25.92
N GLU A 111 8.30 11.77 26.12
CA GLU A 111 6.87 11.62 26.42
C GLU A 111 6.10 11.00 25.25
N SER A 112 6.39 11.40 24.01
CA SER A 112 5.77 10.82 22.82
C SER A 112 6.04 9.31 22.72
N ARG A 113 7.27 8.89 22.98
CA ARG A 113 7.65 7.47 23.03
C ARG A 113 6.94 6.74 24.16
N ASP A 114 6.87 7.32 25.36
CA ASP A 114 6.21 6.68 26.51
C ASP A 114 4.70 6.51 26.25
N ARG A 115 4.05 7.51 25.62
CA ARG A 115 2.65 7.43 25.18
C ARG A 115 2.45 6.32 24.14
N LEU A 116 3.36 6.21 23.15
CA LEU A 116 3.28 5.16 22.13
C LEU A 116 3.44 3.76 22.76
N ASN A 117 4.37 3.58 23.69
CA ASN A 117 4.53 2.33 24.44
C ASN A 117 3.28 1.99 25.27
N ARG A 118 2.65 2.96 25.93
CA ARG A 118 1.39 2.76 26.66
C ARG A 118 0.26 2.26 25.74
N ILE A 119 0.19 2.77 24.52
CA ILE A 119 -0.77 2.26 23.53
C ILE A 119 -0.40 0.84 23.08
N ALA A 120 0.87 0.55 22.88
CA ALA A 120 1.30 -0.82 22.56
C ALA A 120 0.96 -1.81 23.68
N ASP A 121 1.14 -1.42 24.96
CA ASP A 121 0.72 -2.23 26.13
C ASP A 121 -0.79 -2.55 26.10
N LEU A 122 -1.59 -1.61 25.56
CA LEU A 122 -3.04 -1.81 25.41
C LEU A 122 -3.40 -2.71 24.22
N MET A 123 -2.64 -2.64 23.11
CA MET A 123 -2.88 -3.41 21.90
C MET A 123 -2.46 -4.88 22.05
N GLU A 124 -1.30 -5.17 22.64
CA GLU A 124 -0.74 -6.52 22.74
C GLU A 124 -1.74 -7.59 23.23
N PRO A 125 -2.46 -7.40 24.34
CA PRO A 125 -3.42 -8.42 24.82
C PRO A 125 -4.61 -8.59 23.88
N ARG A 126 -4.95 -7.57 23.08
CA ARG A 126 -6.06 -7.63 22.11
C ARG A 126 -5.64 -8.31 20.79
N MET A 127 -4.36 -8.32 20.51
CA MET A 127 -3.77 -9.03 19.36
C MET A 127 -3.50 -10.50 19.67
N ALA A 128 -3.46 -10.87 20.95
CA ALA A 128 -3.26 -12.27 21.38
C ALA A 128 -4.47 -13.16 21.03
N ASP A 129 -4.26 -14.48 21.09
CA ASP A 129 -5.33 -15.50 21.00
C ASP A 129 -6.25 -15.40 19.78
N GLY A 130 -5.67 -15.09 18.60
CA GLY A 130 -6.40 -15.01 17.33
C GLY A 130 -6.98 -13.63 17.03
N GLY A 131 -6.59 -12.61 17.79
CA GLY A 131 -6.88 -11.21 17.46
C GLY A 131 -6.19 -10.73 16.18
N PRO A 132 -6.51 -9.51 15.70
CA PRO A 132 -5.91 -8.95 14.50
C PRO A 132 -4.41 -8.71 14.70
N ARG A 133 -3.64 -8.90 13.64
CA ARG A 133 -2.18 -8.70 13.61
C ARG A 133 -1.83 -7.35 13.01
N LEU A 134 -0.65 -6.84 13.31
CA LEU A 134 -0.14 -5.62 12.69
C LEU A 134 0.45 -5.94 11.30
N LEU A 135 -0.15 -5.40 10.22
CA LEU A 135 0.42 -5.52 8.88
C LEU A 135 1.63 -4.60 8.76
N TRP A 136 1.49 -3.34 9.18
CA TRP A 136 2.60 -2.41 9.30
C TRP A 136 2.28 -1.23 10.25
N GLY A 137 3.32 -0.73 10.89
CA GLY A 137 3.34 0.55 11.57
C GLY A 137 4.21 1.54 10.83
N THR A 138 4.01 2.83 11.08
CA THR A 138 4.85 3.89 10.52
C THR A 138 4.85 5.13 11.40
N ALA A 139 5.87 5.96 11.26
CA ALA A 139 5.96 7.28 11.87
C ALA A 139 5.28 8.33 10.99
N ASN A 140 4.42 9.17 11.57
CA ASN A 140 3.89 10.33 10.89
C ASN A 140 4.95 11.46 10.84
N LEU A 141 5.56 11.63 9.67
CA LEU A 141 6.60 12.62 9.41
C LEU A 141 6.12 13.78 8.52
N PHE A 142 4.81 14.08 8.53
CA PHE A 142 4.22 15.04 7.60
C PHE A 142 3.18 15.99 8.23
N THR A 143 2.44 15.57 9.24
CA THR A 143 1.34 16.37 9.81
C THR A 143 1.84 17.55 10.64
N ASN A 144 2.87 17.35 11.49
CA ASN A 144 3.36 18.41 12.34
C ASN A 144 4.10 19.48 11.52
N ARG A 145 3.88 20.77 11.87
CA ARG A 145 4.48 21.92 11.16
C ARG A 145 6.00 21.86 11.03
N ARG A 146 6.73 21.13 11.89
CA ARG A 146 8.19 20.96 11.77
C ARG A 146 8.59 20.27 10.47
N TYR A 147 7.74 19.44 9.92
CA TYR A 147 7.96 18.69 8.67
C TYR A 147 7.49 19.42 7.41
N MET A 148 7.13 20.71 7.50
CA MET A 148 6.60 21.45 6.35
C MET A 148 7.54 21.49 5.12
N ALA A 149 8.84 21.27 5.33
CA ALA A 149 9.86 21.20 4.29
C ALA A 149 10.55 19.81 4.25
N GLY A 150 9.79 18.74 4.51
CA GLY A 150 10.31 17.38 4.61
C GLY A 150 10.76 17.01 6.01
N ALA A 151 11.10 15.76 6.19
CA ALA A 151 11.70 15.20 7.41
C ALA A 151 13.14 14.75 7.11
N ALA A 152 13.32 13.72 6.30
CA ALA A 152 14.64 13.26 5.88
C ALA A 152 15.35 14.26 4.93
N THR A 153 14.57 14.97 4.11
CA THR A 153 15.06 15.98 3.16
C THR A 153 15.11 17.40 3.74
N ASN A 154 14.72 17.57 5.01
CA ASN A 154 14.61 18.90 5.62
C ASN A 154 15.94 19.66 5.59
N PRO A 155 15.93 20.96 5.25
CA PRO A 155 17.13 21.81 5.31
C PRO A 155 17.66 22.04 6.73
N ASP A 156 16.82 21.79 7.76
CA ASP A 156 17.22 21.89 9.18
C ASP A 156 17.64 20.50 9.71
N PRO A 157 18.92 20.31 10.11
CA PRO A 157 19.41 19.04 10.63
C PRO A 157 18.75 18.60 11.94
N ASP A 158 18.20 19.54 12.73
CA ASP A 158 17.48 19.17 13.96
C ASP A 158 16.14 18.50 13.66
N VAL A 159 15.48 18.86 12.55
CA VAL A 159 14.28 18.18 12.07
C VAL A 159 14.61 16.77 11.61
N PHE A 160 15.70 16.59 10.85
CA PHE A 160 16.21 15.27 10.46
C PHE A 160 16.48 14.38 11.68
N ALA A 161 17.14 14.92 12.72
CA ALA A 161 17.43 14.20 13.95
C ALA A 161 16.15 13.84 14.73
N TYR A 162 15.16 14.75 14.76
CA TYR A 162 13.85 14.50 15.38
C TYR A 162 13.11 13.39 14.65
N ALA A 163 13.07 13.42 13.32
CA ALA A 163 12.48 12.40 12.48
C ALA A 163 13.13 11.01 12.71
N ALA A 164 14.47 10.98 12.77
CA ALA A 164 15.20 9.74 13.06
C ALA A 164 14.84 9.12 14.41
N ALA A 165 14.65 9.93 15.45
CA ALA A 165 14.21 9.47 16.76
C ALA A 165 12.78 8.92 16.70
N THR A 166 11.87 9.60 16.00
CA THR A 166 10.46 9.17 15.85
C THR A 166 10.37 7.85 15.06
N VAL A 167 11.10 7.72 13.95
CA VAL A 167 11.14 6.48 13.15
C VAL A 167 11.70 5.32 13.96
N ARG A 168 12.80 5.53 14.69
CA ARG A 168 13.39 4.50 15.56
C ARG A 168 12.37 3.99 16.57
N ASP A 169 11.73 4.88 17.32
CA ASP A 169 10.79 4.52 18.39
C ASP A 169 9.55 3.82 17.81
N CYS A 170 9.06 4.23 16.63
CA CYS A 170 7.93 3.60 15.97
C CYS A 170 8.31 2.23 15.38
N LEU A 171 9.50 2.08 14.81
CA LEU A 171 9.98 0.78 14.29
C LEU A 171 10.20 -0.22 15.44
N ASP A 172 10.72 0.23 16.59
CA ASP A 172 10.87 -0.60 17.79
C ASP A 172 9.50 -1.11 18.28
N VAL A 173 8.47 -0.25 18.30
CA VAL A 173 7.10 -0.63 18.67
C VAL A 173 6.48 -1.54 17.61
N THR A 174 6.69 -1.29 16.32
CA THR A 174 6.22 -2.16 15.23
C THR A 174 6.82 -3.55 15.37
N HIS A 175 8.12 -3.65 15.68
CA HIS A 175 8.78 -4.93 15.95
C HIS A 175 8.20 -5.63 17.19
N ARG A 176 8.03 -4.89 18.29
CA ARG A 176 7.42 -5.39 19.53
C ARG A 176 6.04 -6.00 19.31
N LEU A 177 5.20 -5.34 18.51
CA LEU A 177 3.85 -5.78 18.15
C LEU A 177 3.82 -6.88 17.08
N GLY A 178 4.99 -7.39 16.64
CA GLY A 178 5.07 -8.43 15.62
C GLY A 178 4.62 -7.98 14.24
N GLY A 179 4.79 -6.69 13.92
CA GLY A 179 4.45 -6.13 12.61
C GLY A 179 5.12 -6.87 11.47
N ALA A 180 4.38 -7.11 10.40
CA ALA A 180 4.89 -7.82 9.23
C ALA A 180 5.76 -6.93 8.33
N ASN A 181 5.54 -5.60 8.37
CA ASN A 181 6.27 -4.61 7.58
C ASN A 181 6.40 -3.29 8.36
N TYR A 182 7.20 -2.38 7.83
CA TYR A 182 7.27 -0.97 8.23
C TYR A 182 7.22 -0.11 6.97
N VAL A 183 6.27 0.82 6.89
CA VAL A 183 6.08 1.70 5.72
C VAL A 183 6.73 3.06 5.96
N LEU A 184 7.25 3.67 4.90
CA LEU A 184 7.67 5.06 4.83
C LEU A 184 6.92 5.72 3.67
N TRP A 185 5.99 6.63 4.02
CA TRP A 185 5.35 7.52 3.07
C TRP A 185 6.01 8.90 3.08
N GLY A 186 6.47 9.33 1.90
CA GLY A 186 7.24 10.55 1.74
C GLY A 186 6.42 11.82 1.54
N GLY A 187 5.27 11.97 2.19
CA GLY A 187 4.29 13.03 1.91
C GLY A 187 4.80 14.46 1.91
N ARG A 188 5.91 14.77 2.60
CA ARG A 188 6.58 16.07 2.57
C ARG A 188 8.00 15.98 2.00
N GLU A 189 8.46 14.82 1.59
CA GLU A 189 9.77 14.62 0.97
C GLU A 189 9.69 15.00 -0.52
N GLY A 190 10.01 16.27 -0.80
CA GLY A 190 9.88 16.85 -2.11
C GLY A 190 9.98 18.38 -2.08
N TYR A 191 9.59 19.05 -3.14
CA TYR A 191 9.74 20.52 -3.25
C TYR A 191 8.58 21.20 -3.99
N GLU A 192 8.38 22.48 -3.67
CA GLU A 192 7.44 23.37 -4.35
C GLU A 192 8.11 24.17 -5.48
N THR A 193 9.39 24.53 -5.31
CA THR A 193 10.16 25.33 -6.27
C THR A 193 11.65 24.98 -6.19
N LEU A 194 12.31 24.90 -7.33
CA LEU A 194 13.75 24.69 -7.42
C LEU A 194 14.58 25.89 -6.95
N LEU A 195 13.95 27.05 -6.71
CA LEU A 195 14.67 28.26 -6.33
C LEU A 195 15.28 28.22 -4.93
N ASN A 196 14.76 27.36 -4.05
CA ASN A 196 15.24 27.14 -2.69
C ASN A 196 15.58 25.69 -2.36
N THR A 197 15.69 24.82 -3.37
CA THR A 197 15.88 23.37 -3.21
C THR A 197 17.24 22.94 -3.75
N ASP A 198 18.01 22.25 -2.92
CA ASP A 198 19.23 21.54 -3.32
C ASP A 198 18.90 20.06 -3.55
N LEU A 199 18.39 19.74 -4.75
CA LEU A 199 17.96 18.38 -5.13
C LEU A 199 19.00 17.29 -4.84
N GLY A 200 20.26 17.58 -5.14
CA GLY A 200 21.33 16.61 -4.93
C GLY A 200 21.50 16.27 -3.45
N ARG A 201 21.52 17.30 -2.61
CA ARG A 201 21.63 17.17 -1.16
C ARG A 201 20.42 16.42 -0.57
N GLU A 202 19.20 16.83 -0.93
CA GLU A 202 17.99 16.24 -0.39
C GLU A 202 17.88 14.75 -0.74
N LEU A 203 18.18 14.36 -1.97
CA LEU A 203 18.23 12.95 -2.38
C LEU A 203 19.31 12.15 -1.62
N ASP A 204 20.49 12.74 -1.38
CA ASP A 204 21.55 12.07 -0.60
C ASP A 204 21.17 11.96 0.89
N GLN A 205 20.52 12.97 1.45
CA GLN A 205 19.98 12.93 2.83
C GLN A 205 18.92 11.84 2.98
N MET A 206 17.94 11.77 2.06
CA MET A 206 16.90 10.75 2.04
C MET A 206 17.50 9.34 1.92
N GLY A 207 18.47 9.14 1.02
CA GLY A 207 19.18 7.87 0.87
C GLY A 207 19.94 7.47 2.13
N ARG A 208 20.60 8.43 2.77
CA ARG A 208 21.28 8.18 4.06
C ARG A 208 20.31 7.84 5.18
N PHE A 209 19.17 8.55 5.25
CA PHE A 209 18.13 8.28 6.23
C PHE A 209 17.59 6.87 6.09
N LEU A 210 17.22 6.47 4.88
CA LEU A 210 16.70 5.13 4.58
C LEU A 210 17.73 4.04 4.89
N SER A 211 19.01 4.27 4.59
CA SER A 211 20.08 3.34 4.96
C SER A 211 20.14 3.14 6.48
N MET A 212 19.99 4.21 7.28
CA MET A 212 19.97 4.11 8.74
C MET A 212 18.74 3.37 9.27
N VAL A 213 17.58 3.48 8.60
CA VAL A 213 16.39 2.70 8.94
C VAL A 213 16.64 1.21 8.71
N VAL A 214 17.25 0.84 7.58
CA VAL A 214 17.65 -0.55 7.27
C VAL A 214 18.67 -1.06 8.27
N ASP A 215 19.70 -0.26 8.61
CA ASP A 215 20.69 -0.61 9.64
C ASP A 215 20.01 -0.88 11.00
N HIS A 216 19.05 -0.03 11.39
CA HIS A 216 18.31 -0.19 12.64
C HIS A 216 17.42 -1.44 12.63
N LYS A 217 16.71 -1.71 11.53
CA LYS A 217 15.96 -2.94 11.29
C LYS A 217 16.81 -4.18 11.60
N HIS A 218 18.02 -4.25 11.00
CA HIS A 218 18.93 -5.37 11.22
C HIS A 218 19.45 -5.43 12.65
N LYS A 219 19.77 -4.27 13.25
CA LYS A 219 20.26 -4.16 14.63
C LYS A 219 19.27 -4.73 15.65
N ILE A 220 17.96 -4.44 15.49
CA ILE A 220 16.92 -4.93 16.42
C ILE A 220 16.39 -6.31 16.06
N GLY A 221 16.83 -6.89 14.92
CA GLY A 221 16.35 -8.19 14.43
C GLY A 221 14.91 -8.17 13.93
N PHE A 222 14.42 -7.02 13.43
CA PHE A 222 13.07 -6.94 12.85
C PHE A 222 13.01 -7.77 11.56
N PRO A 223 12.18 -8.84 11.51
CA PRO A 223 12.12 -9.73 10.35
C PRO A 223 11.25 -9.16 9.21
N GLY A 224 10.49 -8.11 9.49
CA GLY A 224 9.57 -7.49 8.55
C GLY A 224 10.26 -6.76 7.40
N THR A 225 9.51 -6.40 6.39
CA THR A 225 9.99 -5.68 5.21
C THR A 225 9.86 -4.16 5.41
N ILE A 226 10.89 -3.40 5.03
CA ILE A 226 10.78 -1.94 4.90
C ILE A 226 10.15 -1.64 3.54
N LEU A 227 9.13 -0.81 3.53
CA LEU A 227 8.38 -0.43 2.34
C LEU A 227 8.43 1.08 2.14
N ILE A 228 8.58 1.53 0.89
CA ILE A 228 8.30 2.90 0.47
C ILE A 228 6.95 2.90 -0.23
N GLU A 229 6.14 3.92 0.05
CA GLU A 229 4.86 4.13 -0.59
C GLU A 229 4.99 5.30 -1.57
N PRO A 230 5.01 5.01 -2.89
CA PRO A 230 5.15 6.05 -3.91
C PRO A 230 3.93 6.95 -4.00
N LYS A 231 4.16 8.25 -4.19
CA LYS A 231 3.15 9.25 -4.53
C LYS A 231 3.79 10.37 -5.34
N PRO A 232 3.19 10.81 -6.48
CA PRO A 232 3.84 11.80 -7.35
C PRO A 232 3.79 13.22 -6.80
N GLN A 233 2.73 13.55 -6.08
CA GLN A 233 2.40 14.89 -5.61
C GLN A 233 1.35 14.81 -4.50
N GLU A 234 1.05 15.97 -3.88
CA GLU A 234 0.05 16.12 -2.83
C GLU A 234 0.45 15.40 -1.53
N PRO A 235 0.79 16.17 -0.50
CA PRO A 235 0.68 17.63 -0.42
C PRO A 235 1.82 18.41 -1.08
N THR A 236 2.96 17.82 -1.35
CA THR A 236 4.10 18.50 -1.99
C THR A 236 3.94 18.45 -3.51
N LYS A 237 4.30 19.53 -4.20
CA LYS A 237 4.11 19.67 -5.65
C LYS A 237 4.89 18.63 -6.46
N HIS A 238 6.11 18.30 -6.01
CA HIS A 238 6.98 17.31 -6.62
C HIS A 238 7.57 16.44 -5.53
N GLN A 239 7.01 15.22 -5.34
CA GLN A 239 7.56 14.25 -4.40
C GLN A 239 8.71 13.45 -5.04
N TYR A 240 9.70 13.04 -4.22
CA TYR A 240 10.86 12.30 -4.69
C TYR A 240 10.56 10.83 -4.99
N ASP A 241 9.55 10.27 -4.37
CA ASP A 241 9.07 8.88 -4.52
C ASP A 241 7.91 8.76 -5.51
N PHE A 242 8.01 9.42 -6.66
CA PHE A 242 6.96 9.67 -7.64
C PHE A 242 6.17 8.42 -8.05
N ASP A 243 6.84 7.32 -8.40
CA ASP A 243 6.29 6.04 -8.87
C ASP A 243 7.27 4.89 -8.61
N VAL A 244 6.88 3.67 -8.94
CA VAL A 244 7.72 2.47 -8.78
C VAL A 244 9.05 2.59 -9.52
N ALA A 245 9.07 3.14 -10.73
CA ALA A 245 10.30 3.29 -11.51
C ALA A 245 11.27 4.27 -10.85
N THR A 246 10.76 5.41 -10.36
CA THR A 246 11.53 6.43 -9.65
C THR A 246 12.09 5.88 -8.33
N VAL A 247 11.25 5.19 -7.54
CA VAL A 247 11.69 4.53 -6.30
C VAL A 247 12.78 3.51 -6.58
N TYR A 248 12.62 2.64 -7.60
CA TYR A 248 13.66 1.68 -7.97
C TYR A 248 14.98 2.35 -8.36
N GLY A 249 14.92 3.43 -9.15
CA GLY A 249 16.10 4.21 -9.52
C GLY A 249 16.80 4.81 -8.30
N PHE A 250 16.04 5.34 -7.34
CA PHE A 250 16.54 5.86 -6.07
C PHE A 250 17.18 4.75 -5.21
N LEU A 251 16.48 3.63 -5.02
CA LEU A 251 16.98 2.48 -4.26
C LEU A 251 18.30 1.95 -4.87
N SER A 252 18.35 1.80 -6.19
CA SER A 252 19.54 1.33 -6.91
C SER A 252 20.73 2.28 -6.77
N ARG A 253 20.49 3.61 -6.77
CA ARG A 253 21.53 4.62 -6.54
C ARG A 253 22.19 4.45 -5.16
N HIS A 254 21.42 4.04 -4.16
CA HIS A 254 21.87 3.91 -2.77
C HIS A 254 22.17 2.46 -2.36
N GLY A 255 22.05 1.48 -3.26
CA GLY A 255 22.31 0.05 -3.00
C GLY A 255 21.28 -0.59 -2.06
N LEU A 256 20.04 -0.10 -2.06
CA LEU A 256 18.96 -0.51 -1.16
C LEU A 256 17.87 -1.37 -1.84
N GLU A 257 18.00 -1.65 -3.15
CA GLU A 257 16.99 -2.34 -3.95
C GLU A 257 16.73 -3.80 -3.51
N LYS A 258 17.61 -4.36 -2.66
CA LYS A 258 17.44 -5.70 -2.07
C LYS A 258 16.87 -5.68 -0.65
N GLU A 259 16.88 -4.52 -0.01
CA GLU A 259 16.48 -4.33 1.39
C GLU A 259 15.08 -3.73 1.52
N VAL A 260 14.67 -2.93 0.53
CA VAL A 260 13.46 -2.13 0.54
C VAL A 260 12.56 -2.53 -0.62
N LYS A 261 11.26 -2.58 -0.39
CA LYS A 261 10.23 -2.83 -1.40
C LYS A 261 9.25 -1.67 -1.44
N VAL A 262 8.19 -1.80 -2.25
CA VAL A 262 7.15 -0.79 -2.37
C VAL A 262 5.83 -1.26 -1.79
N ASN A 263 5.08 -0.31 -1.20
CA ASN A 263 3.67 -0.40 -0.87
C ASN A 263 2.93 0.46 -1.90
N ILE A 264 2.19 -0.16 -2.82
CA ILE A 264 1.61 0.56 -3.96
C ILE A 264 0.17 0.89 -3.66
N GLU A 265 -0.16 2.18 -3.71
CA GLU A 265 -1.53 2.65 -3.57
C GLU A 265 -2.17 2.89 -4.95
N GLN A 266 -3.42 2.43 -5.11
CA GLN A 266 -4.18 2.60 -6.36
C GLN A 266 -4.37 4.08 -6.71
N GLY A 267 -4.78 4.89 -5.72
CA GLY A 267 -4.98 6.32 -5.90
C GLY A 267 -3.73 7.04 -6.34
N HIS A 268 -2.59 6.69 -5.75
CA HIS A 268 -1.29 7.27 -6.09
C HIS A 268 -0.81 6.87 -7.49
N ALA A 269 -1.04 5.62 -7.91
CA ALA A 269 -0.75 5.19 -9.27
C ALA A 269 -1.51 6.04 -10.31
N VAL A 270 -2.81 6.26 -10.08
CA VAL A 270 -3.66 7.10 -10.97
C VAL A 270 -3.17 8.55 -10.99
N LEU A 271 -2.78 9.12 -9.85
CA LEU A 271 -2.18 10.46 -9.78
C LEU A 271 -0.86 10.56 -10.55
N ALA A 272 -0.08 9.49 -10.59
CA ALA A 272 1.16 9.40 -11.38
C ALA A 272 0.90 9.22 -12.89
N GLY A 273 -0.36 9.04 -13.31
CA GLY A 273 -0.74 8.79 -14.69
C GLY A 273 -0.60 7.34 -15.13
N HIS A 274 -0.53 6.41 -14.18
CA HIS A 274 -0.41 4.97 -14.39
C HIS A 274 -1.73 4.25 -14.06
N SER A 275 -1.90 3.04 -14.58
CA SER A 275 -2.90 2.13 -14.05
C SER A 275 -2.32 1.35 -12.85
N PHE A 276 -3.18 0.87 -11.97
CA PHE A 276 -2.75 0.18 -10.76
C PHE A 276 -1.99 -1.12 -11.07
N GLU A 277 -2.49 -1.91 -12.04
CA GLU A 277 -1.81 -3.13 -12.47
C GLU A 277 -0.46 -2.87 -13.15
N HIS A 278 -0.25 -1.68 -13.75
CA HIS A 278 1.05 -1.29 -14.30
C HIS A 278 2.11 -1.19 -13.21
N GLU A 279 1.82 -0.46 -12.14
CA GLU A 279 2.75 -0.28 -11.02
C GLU A 279 3.09 -1.62 -10.35
N ILE A 280 2.09 -2.50 -10.16
CA ILE A 280 2.27 -3.83 -9.60
C ILE A 280 3.14 -4.71 -10.53
N ALA A 281 2.84 -4.73 -11.82
CA ALA A 281 3.59 -5.51 -12.82
C ALA A 281 5.05 -5.04 -12.90
N LEU A 282 5.28 -3.72 -12.86
CA LEU A 282 6.63 -3.14 -12.87
C LEU A 282 7.40 -3.50 -11.59
N ALA A 283 6.76 -3.36 -10.43
CA ALA A 283 7.37 -3.74 -9.15
C ALA A 283 7.76 -5.22 -9.10
N ASN A 284 6.90 -6.11 -9.63
CA ASN A 284 7.21 -7.53 -9.77
C ASN A 284 8.40 -7.76 -10.71
N ALA A 285 8.43 -7.10 -11.87
CA ALA A 285 9.53 -7.21 -12.83
C ALA A 285 10.88 -6.73 -12.27
N LEU A 286 10.85 -5.72 -11.40
CA LEU A 286 12.02 -5.16 -10.72
C LEU A 286 12.38 -5.88 -9.40
N GLY A 287 11.53 -6.81 -8.93
CA GLY A 287 11.74 -7.58 -7.70
C GLY A 287 11.52 -6.80 -6.41
N ILE A 288 10.83 -5.66 -6.48
CA ILE A 288 10.57 -4.78 -5.32
C ILE A 288 9.10 -4.72 -4.89
N PHE A 289 8.21 -5.57 -5.41
CA PHE A 289 6.83 -5.65 -4.95
C PHE A 289 6.76 -6.11 -3.49
N GLY A 290 5.99 -5.42 -2.66
CA GLY A 290 5.84 -5.70 -1.23
C GLY A 290 4.40 -5.81 -0.76
N SER A 291 3.63 -4.73 -0.85
CA SER A 291 2.26 -4.61 -0.33
C SER A 291 1.44 -3.67 -1.22
N ILE A 292 0.14 -3.59 -0.96
CA ILE A 292 -0.73 -2.59 -1.60
C ILE A 292 -1.60 -1.87 -0.58
N ASP A 293 -1.88 -0.60 -0.89
CA ASP A 293 -2.96 0.17 -0.31
C ASP A 293 -4.10 0.25 -1.32
N MET A 294 -5.21 -0.38 -0.93
CA MET A 294 -6.37 -0.57 -1.79
C MET A 294 -7.38 0.54 -1.54
N ASN A 295 -7.52 1.40 -2.52
CA ASN A 295 -8.57 2.39 -2.59
C ASN A 295 -8.95 2.64 -4.05
N ARG A 296 -9.54 3.76 -4.36
CA ARG A 296 -9.68 4.32 -5.69
C ARG A 296 -9.72 5.85 -5.63
N ASN A 297 -9.16 6.47 -6.62
CA ASN A 297 -9.36 7.90 -6.86
C ASN A 297 -10.56 8.14 -7.78
N ASP A 298 -11.10 9.35 -7.66
CA ASP A 298 -12.08 9.90 -8.57
C ASP A 298 -11.39 10.93 -9.47
N PRO A 299 -11.09 10.60 -10.75
CA PRO A 299 -10.37 11.50 -11.66
C PRO A 299 -11.06 12.85 -11.86
N GLN A 300 -12.39 12.92 -11.66
CA GLN A 300 -13.13 14.17 -11.79
C GLN A 300 -12.82 15.14 -10.63
N SER A 301 -12.45 14.64 -9.47
CA SER A 301 -12.10 15.47 -8.31
C SER A 301 -10.74 16.13 -8.44
N GLY A 302 -9.78 15.47 -9.06
CA GLY A 302 -8.44 16.02 -9.33
C GLY A 302 -7.49 16.02 -8.11
N TRP A 303 -7.88 15.37 -7.01
CA TRP A 303 -7.05 15.15 -5.82
C TRP A 303 -7.23 13.71 -5.30
N ASP A 304 -6.42 13.35 -4.31
CA ASP A 304 -6.51 12.06 -3.64
C ASP A 304 -7.79 11.95 -2.81
N THR A 305 -8.68 11.08 -3.24
CA THR A 305 -10.02 10.96 -2.64
C THR A 305 -10.14 9.80 -1.67
N ASP A 306 -9.21 8.86 -1.68
CA ASP A 306 -9.16 7.68 -0.79
C ASP A 306 -10.53 6.99 -0.66
N GLN A 307 -11.17 6.73 -1.78
CA GLN A 307 -12.47 6.07 -1.78
C GLN A 307 -12.32 4.56 -1.70
N PHE A 308 -13.28 3.86 -1.07
CA PHE A 308 -13.29 2.41 -1.09
C PHE A 308 -13.41 1.86 -2.51
N PRO A 309 -12.67 0.77 -2.87
CA PRO A 309 -12.72 0.18 -4.20
C PRO A 309 -14.10 -0.40 -4.49
N ASN A 310 -14.59 -0.22 -5.73
CA ASN A 310 -15.87 -0.78 -6.18
C ASN A 310 -15.85 -1.21 -7.65
N ASN A 311 -14.67 -1.25 -8.30
CA ASN A 311 -14.50 -1.62 -9.69
C ASN A 311 -13.83 -3.00 -9.81
N VAL A 312 -14.63 -4.06 -9.93
CA VAL A 312 -14.11 -5.44 -9.97
C VAL A 312 -13.14 -5.69 -11.13
N PRO A 313 -13.37 -5.22 -12.39
CA PRO A 313 -12.41 -5.38 -13.48
C PRO A 313 -11.01 -4.85 -13.16
N GLU A 314 -10.91 -3.67 -12.60
CA GLU A 314 -9.63 -3.04 -12.22
C GLU A 314 -8.92 -3.85 -11.12
N VAL A 315 -9.67 -4.18 -10.06
CA VAL A 315 -9.15 -4.99 -8.95
C VAL A 315 -8.73 -6.39 -9.41
N ALA A 316 -9.46 -6.99 -10.39
CA ALA A 316 -9.10 -8.27 -10.96
C ALA A 316 -7.75 -8.22 -11.71
N LEU A 317 -7.47 -7.17 -12.47
CA LEU A 317 -6.18 -6.99 -13.14
C LEU A 317 -5.04 -6.77 -12.14
N ALA A 318 -5.29 -6.03 -11.07
CA ALA A 318 -4.31 -5.85 -9.99
C ALA A 318 -3.95 -7.20 -9.33
N TYR A 319 -4.95 -7.99 -8.92
CA TYR A 319 -4.68 -9.31 -8.33
C TYR A 319 -4.12 -10.31 -9.34
N TYR A 320 -4.44 -10.18 -10.64
CA TYR A 320 -3.80 -10.99 -11.67
C TYR A 320 -2.28 -10.78 -11.68
N GLU A 321 -1.80 -9.54 -11.66
CA GLU A 321 -0.36 -9.25 -11.59
C GLU A 321 0.25 -9.65 -10.23
N ILE A 322 -0.48 -9.50 -9.11
CA ILE A 322 -0.03 -9.97 -7.79
C ILE A 322 0.13 -11.49 -7.79
N LEU A 323 -0.88 -12.25 -8.22
CA LEU A 323 -0.83 -13.70 -8.25
C LEU A 323 0.26 -14.23 -9.21
N LYS A 324 0.41 -13.59 -10.36
CA LYS A 324 1.46 -13.90 -11.34
C LYS A 324 2.88 -13.66 -10.76
N GLY A 325 3.03 -12.65 -9.90
CA GLY A 325 4.25 -12.38 -9.14
C GLY A 325 4.49 -13.32 -7.95
N GLY A 326 3.57 -14.26 -7.67
CA GLY A 326 3.69 -15.21 -6.56
C GLY A 326 2.87 -14.85 -5.31
N GLY A 327 2.09 -13.77 -5.36
CA GLY A 327 1.27 -13.30 -4.23
C GLY A 327 2.03 -12.47 -3.21
N PHE A 328 1.35 -12.12 -2.13
CA PHE A 328 2.00 -11.42 -1.00
C PHE A 328 2.92 -12.36 -0.20
N THR A 329 4.04 -11.83 0.25
CA THR A 329 4.93 -12.47 1.22
C THR A 329 4.63 -11.96 2.63
N THR A 330 5.14 -10.77 2.97
CA THR A 330 4.86 -10.08 4.25
C THR A 330 3.74 -9.05 4.13
N GLY A 331 3.51 -8.49 2.93
CA GLY A 331 2.48 -7.50 2.67
C GLY A 331 1.06 -8.05 2.67
N GLY A 332 0.13 -7.22 2.25
CA GLY A 332 -1.30 -7.53 2.17
C GLY A 332 -2.06 -6.44 1.44
N THR A 333 -3.37 -6.45 1.58
CA THR A 333 -4.30 -5.44 1.07
C THR A 333 -4.77 -4.57 2.22
N ASN A 334 -4.13 -3.43 2.44
CA ASN A 334 -4.60 -2.43 3.39
C ASN A 334 -5.65 -1.53 2.72
N PHE A 335 -6.76 -1.24 3.41
CA PHE A 335 -7.74 -0.28 2.92
C PHE A 335 -7.37 1.14 3.36
N ASP A 336 -6.48 1.77 2.61
CA ASP A 336 -6.23 3.21 2.74
C ASP A 336 -7.38 4.00 2.12
N ALA A 337 -8.53 3.89 2.76
CA ALA A 337 -9.80 4.38 2.25
C ALA A 337 -10.69 4.94 3.37
N LYS A 338 -11.41 6.02 3.05
CA LYS A 338 -12.31 6.71 3.98
C LYS A 338 -13.74 6.75 3.44
N VAL A 339 -14.71 6.71 4.35
CA VAL A 339 -16.11 6.95 4.00
C VAL A 339 -16.31 8.40 3.56
N ARG A 340 -17.41 8.70 2.84
CA ARG A 340 -17.75 10.09 2.49
C ARG A 340 -18.10 10.87 3.74
N ARG A 341 -17.86 12.17 3.74
CA ARG A 341 -18.18 13.07 4.87
C ARG A 341 -19.68 13.13 5.24
N GLN A 342 -20.56 12.58 4.41
CA GLN A 342 -22.01 12.45 4.65
C GLN A 342 -22.41 11.08 5.21
N SER A 343 -21.47 10.12 5.30
CA SER A 343 -21.71 8.77 5.81
C SER A 343 -21.44 8.77 7.31
N LEU A 344 -22.45 9.12 8.09
CA LEU A 344 -22.30 9.47 9.51
C LEU A 344 -22.50 8.28 10.46
N ASP A 345 -23.22 7.24 10.03
CA ASP A 345 -23.57 6.13 10.90
C ASP A 345 -22.39 5.14 11.07
N PRO A 346 -22.24 4.51 12.26
CA PRO A 346 -21.25 3.45 12.45
C PRO A 346 -21.35 2.34 11.39
N LEU A 347 -22.56 2.03 10.95
CA LEU A 347 -22.83 1.03 9.92
C LEU A 347 -22.25 1.40 8.56
N ASP A 348 -22.18 2.69 8.21
CA ASP A 348 -21.59 3.14 6.94
C ASP A 348 -20.11 2.71 6.83
N LEU A 349 -19.35 2.83 7.93
CA LEU A 349 -17.96 2.43 7.96
C LEU A 349 -17.78 0.90 7.82
N VAL A 350 -18.65 0.14 8.50
CA VAL A 350 -18.66 -1.33 8.42
C VAL A 350 -18.98 -1.79 6.99
N MET A 351 -20.04 -1.24 6.39
CA MET A 351 -20.49 -1.63 5.06
C MET A 351 -19.53 -1.17 3.94
N ALA A 352 -18.83 -0.06 4.14
CA ALA A 352 -17.79 0.39 3.20
C ALA A 352 -16.64 -0.62 3.13
N HIS A 353 -16.16 -1.10 4.28
CA HIS A 353 -15.14 -2.16 4.32
C HIS A 353 -15.67 -3.49 3.79
N ALA A 354 -16.87 -3.92 4.20
CA ALA A 354 -17.45 -5.17 3.73
C ALA A 354 -17.60 -5.19 2.20
N GLY A 355 -18.11 -4.11 1.62
CA GLY A 355 -18.21 -3.96 0.17
C GLY A 355 -16.85 -3.98 -0.55
N ALA A 356 -15.84 -3.35 0.05
CA ALA A 356 -14.48 -3.37 -0.49
C ALA A 356 -13.86 -4.78 -0.42
N MET A 357 -14.04 -5.49 0.70
CA MET A 357 -13.58 -6.88 0.87
C MET A 357 -14.28 -7.81 -0.16
N ASP A 358 -15.56 -7.63 -0.40
CA ASP A 358 -16.32 -8.36 -1.43
C ASP A 358 -15.80 -8.08 -2.85
N VAL A 359 -15.52 -6.82 -3.18
CA VAL A 359 -14.93 -6.43 -4.48
C VAL A 359 -13.55 -7.07 -4.67
N CYS A 360 -12.71 -7.04 -3.64
CA CYS A 360 -11.40 -7.67 -3.66
C CYS A 360 -11.48 -9.20 -3.78
N ALA A 361 -12.41 -9.84 -3.06
CA ALA A 361 -12.64 -11.28 -3.16
C ALA A 361 -13.08 -11.68 -4.58
N ARG A 362 -14.00 -10.93 -5.19
CA ARG A 362 -14.41 -11.14 -6.59
C ARG A 362 -13.24 -10.94 -7.55
N GLY A 363 -12.46 -9.86 -7.36
CA GLY A 363 -11.30 -9.57 -8.19
C GLY A 363 -10.25 -10.67 -8.14
N LEU A 364 -9.91 -11.15 -6.95
CA LEU A 364 -8.96 -12.25 -6.78
C LEU A 364 -9.45 -13.55 -7.42
N LYS A 365 -10.72 -13.90 -7.22
CA LYS A 365 -11.32 -15.10 -7.87
C LYS A 365 -11.35 -14.98 -9.38
N ALA A 366 -11.60 -13.81 -9.93
CA ALA A 366 -11.50 -13.55 -11.37
C ALA A 366 -10.06 -13.71 -11.88
N ALA A 367 -9.09 -13.13 -11.17
CA ALA A 367 -7.66 -13.25 -11.48
C ALA A 367 -7.18 -14.71 -11.47
N ALA A 368 -7.59 -15.47 -10.46
CA ALA A 368 -7.29 -16.90 -10.38
C ALA A 368 -7.82 -17.67 -11.60
N ARG A 369 -9.09 -17.45 -12.00
CA ARG A 369 -9.64 -18.06 -13.21
C ARG A 369 -8.91 -17.66 -14.48
N MET A 370 -8.44 -16.41 -14.61
CA MET A 370 -7.63 -15.98 -15.75
C MET A 370 -6.31 -16.75 -15.84
N LEU A 371 -5.65 -16.99 -14.70
CA LEU A 371 -4.40 -17.76 -14.64
C LEU A 371 -4.62 -19.26 -14.89
N GLU A 372 -5.67 -19.86 -14.30
CA GLU A 372 -6.00 -21.26 -14.48
C GLU A 372 -6.41 -21.58 -15.93
N ASP A 373 -7.11 -20.69 -16.60
CA ASP A 373 -7.49 -20.82 -18.02
C ASP A 373 -6.29 -20.66 -18.97
N ASP A 374 -5.21 -20.03 -18.53
CA ASP A 374 -3.94 -19.86 -19.23
C ASP A 374 -4.01 -19.11 -20.59
N ARG A 375 -5.16 -18.69 -21.07
CA ARG A 375 -5.29 -18.05 -22.40
C ARG A 375 -4.51 -16.75 -22.52
N LEU A 376 -4.50 -15.92 -21.48
CA LEU A 376 -3.74 -14.66 -21.46
C LEU A 376 -2.23 -14.94 -21.46
N GLU A 377 -1.80 -15.86 -20.60
CA GLU A 377 -0.39 -16.23 -20.50
C GLU A 377 0.11 -16.99 -21.73
N ALA A 378 -0.73 -17.86 -22.33
CA ALA A 378 -0.42 -18.54 -23.59
C ALA A 378 -0.22 -17.51 -24.72
N ALA A 379 -1.12 -16.55 -24.87
CA ALA A 379 -0.99 -15.48 -25.87
C ALA A 379 0.30 -14.67 -25.70
N ARG A 380 0.67 -14.39 -24.43
CA ARG A 380 1.93 -13.71 -24.10
C ARG A 380 3.14 -14.56 -24.45
N ARG A 381 3.15 -15.85 -24.07
CA ARG A 381 4.26 -16.76 -24.41
C ARG A 381 4.43 -16.89 -25.93
N ASP A 382 3.33 -17.05 -26.67
CA ASP A 382 3.36 -17.16 -28.13
C ASP A 382 3.92 -15.89 -28.78
N ARG A 383 3.53 -14.70 -28.27
CA ARG A 383 4.04 -13.41 -28.77
C ARG A 383 5.55 -13.30 -28.68
N TYR A 384 6.16 -13.85 -27.63
CA TYR A 384 7.60 -13.77 -27.37
C TYR A 384 8.34 -15.07 -27.70
N ALA A 385 7.69 -16.09 -28.28
CA ALA A 385 8.29 -17.39 -28.58
C ALA A 385 9.52 -17.28 -29.51
N GLY A 386 9.56 -16.26 -30.38
CA GLY A 386 10.70 -15.98 -31.25
C GLY A 386 12.04 -15.79 -30.50
N TRP A 387 11.98 -15.27 -29.25
CA TRP A 387 13.16 -15.05 -28.42
C TRP A 387 13.72 -16.33 -27.80
N GLN A 388 13.00 -17.47 -27.86
CA GLN A 388 13.51 -18.76 -27.40
C GLN A 388 14.44 -19.44 -28.40
N ARG A 389 14.54 -18.94 -29.63
CA ARG A 389 15.45 -19.48 -30.65
C ARG A 389 16.90 -19.20 -30.27
N PRO A 390 17.83 -20.17 -30.50
CA PRO A 390 19.24 -19.98 -30.15
C PRO A 390 19.87 -18.70 -30.72
N GLU A 391 19.49 -18.33 -31.94
CA GLU A 391 20.00 -17.13 -32.59
C GLU A 391 19.50 -15.84 -31.95
N ALA A 392 18.28 -15.85 -31.44
CA ALA A 392 17.73 -14.69 -30.71
C ALA A 392 18.37 -14.56 -29.33
N GLN A 393 18.60 -15.67 -28.63
CA GLN A 393 19.32 -15.69 -27.38
C GLN A 393 20.78 -15.19 -27.54
N ALA A 394 21.44 -15.55 -28.63
CA ALA A 394 22.79 -15.06 -28.92
C ALA A 394 22.84 -13.53 -29.09
N MET A 395 21.77 -12.88 -29.55
CA MET A 395 21.71 -11.40 -29.64
C MET A 395 21.70 -10.71 -28.28
N LEU A 396 21.28 -11.40 -27.21
CA LEU A 396 21.20 -10.88 -25.85
C LEU A 396 22.43 -11.24 -25.00
N ALA A 397 23.39 -11.99 -25.56
CA ALA A 397 24.62 -12.36 -24.88
C ALA A 397 25.49 -11.12 -24.64
N LYS A 398 26.27 -11.11 -23.53
CA LYS A 398 27.13 -9.96 -23.17
C LYS A 398 28.18 -9.61 -24.19
N ASP A 399 28.63 -10.59 -24.98
CA ASP A 399 29.64 -10.48 -26.03
C ASP A 399 29.02 -10.19 -27.42
N ALA A 400 27.70 -10.13 -27.51
CA ALA A 400 27.05 -9.72 -28.75
C ALA A 400 27.37 -8.26 -29.07
N THR A 401 27.69 -8.01 -30.36
CA THR A 401 28.02 -6.65 -30.84
C THR A 401 26.96 -6.19 -31.84
N LEU A 402 26.76 -4.88 -31.91
CA LEU A 402 25.83 -4.28 -32.87
C LEU A 402 26.24 -4.67 -34.32
N ASP A 403 27.53 -4.65 -34.63
CA ASP A 403 28.05 -4.99 -35.99
C ASP A 403 27.72 -6.44 -36.35
N ALA A 404 27.95 -7.40 -35.46
CA ALA A 404 27.66 -8.81 -35.73
C ALA A 404 26.15 -9.06 -35.96
N ILE A 405 25.29 -8.35 -35.21
CA ILE A 405 23.83 -8.44 -35.39
C ILE A 405 23.40 -7.81 -36.72
N ALA A 406 23.99 -6.66 -37.07
CA ALA A 406 23.70 -5.93 -38.32
C ALA A 406 24.18 -6.75 -39.55
N ASP A 407 25.42 -7.29 -39.53
CA ASP A 407 25.96 -8.10 -40.59
C ASP A 407 25.11 -9.36 -40.84
N ARG A 408 24.65 -9.99 -39.78
CA ARG A 408 23.72 -11.12 -39.87
C ARG A 408 22.40 -10.73 -40.52
N ALA A 409 21.81 -9.58 -40.12
CA ALA A 409 20.54 -9.10 -40.68
C ALA A 409 20.68 -8.81 -42.19
N LEU A 410 21.79 -8.17 -42.59
CA LEU A 410 22.14 -7.88 -43.99
C LEU A 410 22.37 -9.17 -44.79
N ALA A 411 23.17 -10.09 -44.28
CA ALA A 411 23.48 -11.36 -44.96
C ALA A 411 22.21 -12.24 -45.13
N ALA A 412 21.29 -12.21 -44.18
CA ALA A 412 20.01 -12.95 -44.23
C ALA A 412 18.94 -12.24 -45.06
N GLY A 413 19.15 -10.98 -45.47
CA GLY A 413 18.17 -10.19 -46.19
C GLY A 413 16.86 -10.05 -45.40
N LEU A 414 16.95 -9.80 -44.06
CA LEU A 414 15.77 -9.79 -43.20
C LEU A 414 14.80 -8.69 -43.61
N ASP A 415 13.53 -9.07 -43.81
CA ASP A 415 12.40 -8.16 -44.03
C ASP A 415 11.25 -8.58 -43.08
N PRO A 416 11.33 -8.21 -41.76
CA PRO A 416 10.34 -8.65 -40.78
C PRO A 416 9.00 -7.99 -41.04
N GLN A 417 7.94 -8.80 -41.13
CA GLN A 417 6.58 -8.35 -41.31
C GLN A 417 5.86 -8.22 -39.97
N PRO A 418 4.97 -7.21 -39.80
CA PRO A 418 4.25 -7.00 -38.56
C PRO A 418 3.29 -8.17 -38.26
N VAL A 419 3.19 -8.49 -36.98
CA VAL A 419 2.23 -9.49 -36.46
C VAL A 419 1.25 -8.77 -35.54
N SER A 420 -0.03 -9.13 -35.63
CA SER A 420 -1.08 -8.50 -34.81
C SER A 420 -0.80 -8.67 -33.29
N GLY A 421 -0.93 -7.57 -32.56
CA GLY A 421 -0.83 -7.55 -31.09
C GLY A 421 -2.06 -8.08 -30.36
N ARG A 422 -3.22 -8.15 -31.04
CA ARG A 422 -4.52 -8.65 -30.54
C ARG A 422 -5.01 -7.99 -29.26
N GLN A 423 -4.68 -6.73 -29.01
CA GLN A 423 -5.00 -6.01 -27.76
C GLN A 423 -6.50 -6.10 -27.44
N GLU A 424 -7.37 -5.71 -28.36
CA GLU A 424 -8.82 -5.69 -28.17
C GLU A 424 -9.41 -7.08 -27.89
N ILE A 425 -8.79 -8.13 -28.47
CA ILE A 425 -9.20 -9.53 -28.22
C ILE A 425 -8.87 -9.92 -26.78
N LEU A 426 -7.68 -9.56 -26.30
CA LEU A 426 -7.22 -9.88 -24.96
C LEU A 426 -7.98 -9.06 -23.89
N GLU A 427 -8.21 -7.77 -24.14
CA GLU A 427 -9.04 -6.93 -23.28
C GLU A 427 -10.48 -7.46 -23.17
N ASN A 428 -11.09 -7.83 -24.30
CA ASN A 428 -12.42 -8.45 -24.32
C ASN A 428 -12.44 -9.82 -23.64
N LEU A 429 -11.32 -10.53 -23.61
CA LEU A 429 -11.23 -11.80 -22.91
C LEU A 429 -11.36 -11.60 -21.40
N VAL A 430 -10.75 -10.55 -20.82
CA VAL A 430 -10.85 -10.21 -19.38
C VAL A 430 -12.30 -10.09 -18.95
N ASN A 431 -13.16 -9.44 -19.76
CA ASN A 431 -14.57 -9.25 -19.46
C ASN A 431 -15.39 -10.55 -19.31
N ARG A 432 -14.81 -11.72 -19.63
CA ARG A 432 -15.46 -13.02 -19.42
C ARG A 432 -15.28 -13.57 -18.00
N TYR A 433 -14.40 -12.98 -17.22
CA TYR A 433 -14.07 -13.45 -15.86
C TYR A 433 -14.62 -12.54 -14.76
N VAL A 434 -14.91 -11.28 -15.07
CA VAL A 434 -15.39 -10.24 -14.13
C VAL A 434 -16.90 -10.03 -14.23
#